data_691a4c09f8d21d5553b6d18ca09cab53
#
_entry.id   691a4c09f8d21d5553b6d18ca09cab53
#
_cell.length_a   1.000
_cell.length_b   1.000
_cell.length_c   1.000
_cell.angle_alpha   90.00
_cell.angle_beta   90.00
_cell.angle_gamma   90.00
#
_symmetry.space_group_name_H-M   'P 1'
#
loop_
_entity.id
_entity.type
_entity.pdbx_description
1 polymer ?
#
loop_
_entity_poly.entity_id
_entity_poly.type
_entity_poly.pdbx_seq_one_letter_code
_entity_poly.pdbx_strand_id
1 'polypeptide(L)'
;MLNFNTALKNIYDHFNVKSVKGFGIDKNNIGLISASMILFYLKESHQKKLSHVNKLIEINITSSLMMDRFTVSNLEILHSKNEGGKSLIEIIDRTKTAMGSRLLRRWLCFPSIDIIEINKRYSIVDELKENYINNDEFVSQFNSISDIERIVSKLINFKTNPRDLISLSNSLKLSLIHI
;
A
#
# COMPACT_ATOMS: atom_id res chain seq x y z
N MET A 1 0.24 2.32 32.26
CA MET A 1 -0.29 1.19 31.48
C MET A 1 -1.55 1.66 30.76
N LEU A 2 -1.59 1.62 29.43
CA LEU A 2 -2.80 1.95 28.68
C LEU A 2 -3.84 0.83 28.90
N ASN A 3 -4.90 1.15 29.63
CA ASN A 3 -6.03 0.26 29.78
C ASN A 3 -6.85 0.29 28.48
N PHE A 4 -7.51 -0.81 28.13
CA PHE A 4 -8.32 -0.95 26.91
C PHE A 4 -9.36 0.20 26.76
N ASN A 5 -10.01 0.59 27.84
CA ASN A 5 -10.97 1.69 27.83
C ASN A 5 -10.32 3.05 27.51
N THR A 6 -9.10 3.29 27.98
CA THR A 6 -8.32 4.50 27.66
C THR A 6 -7.89 4.49 26.18
N ALA A 7 -7.53 3.31 25.67
CA ALA A 7 -7.19 3.16 24.26
C ALA A 7 -8.38 3.47 23.35
N LEU A 8 -9.55 2.93 23.65
CA LEU A 8 -10.78 3.24 22.91
C LEU A 8 -11.12 4.73 22.95
N LYS A 9 -11.02 5.36 24.13
CA LYS A 9 -11.28 6.79 24.28
C LYS A 9 -10.34 7.61 23.38
N ASN A 10 -9.04 7.33 23.38
CA ASN A 10 -8.07 8.02 22.52
C ASN A 10 -8.39 7.89 21.02
N ILE A 11 -8.88 6.72 20.61
CA ILE A 11 -9.31 6.47 19.22
C ILE A 11 -10.57 7.28 18.91
N TYR A 12 -11.57 7.24 19.77
CA TYR A 12 -12.82 7.99 19.60
C TYR A 12 -12.56 9.50 19.51
N ASP A 13 -11.72 10.02 20.38
CA ASP A 13 -11.36 11.44 20.43
C ASP A 13 -10.57 11.85 19.17
N HIS A 14 -9.67 10.98 18.67
CA HIS A 14 -8.87 11.30 17.48
C HIS A 14 -9.71 11.32 16.21
N PHE A 15 -10.56 10.31 16.01
CA PHE A 15 -11.39 10.18 14.79
C PHE A 15 -12.74 10.90 14.90
N ASN A 16 -13.04 11.53 16.06
CA ASN A 16 -14.31 12.19 16.34
C ASN A 16 -15.52 11.25 16.10
N VAL A 17 -15.43 10.01 16.58
CA VAL A 17 -16.46 8.97 16.39
C VAL A 17 -16.94 8.45 17.74
N LYS A 18 -18.18 7.96 17.78
CA LYS A 18 -18.76 7.33 18.98
C LYS A 18 -18.50 5.82 19.04
N SER A 19 -18.05 5.21 17.93
CA SER A 19 -17.81 3.77 17.86
C SER A 19 -16.87 3.43 16.71
N VAL A 20 -16.01 2.43 16.89
CA VAL A 20 -15.14 1.87 15.83
C VAL A 20 -15.91 1.00 14.84
N LYS A 21 -17.16 0.65 15.10
CA LYS A 21 -18.01 -0.11 14.17
C LYS A 21 -18.16 0.58 12.81
N GLY A 22 -18.11 1.92 12.78
CA GLY A 22 -18.12 2.68 11.52
C GLY A 22 -16.92 2.41 10.61
N PHE A 23 -15.83 1.87 11.16
CA PHE A 23 -14.65 1.41 10.41
C PHE A 23 -14.71 -0.08 10.08
N GLY A 24 -15.79 -0.79 10.42
CA GLY A 24 -15.91 -2.25 10.25
C GLY A 24 -15.13 -3.07 11.28
N ILE A 25 -14.68 -2.45 12.37
CA ILE A 25 -13.81 -3.08 13.37
C ILE A 25 -14.61 -3.46 14.60
N ASP A 26 -14.41 -4.68 15.13
CA ASP A 26 -15.01 -5.10 16.40
C ASP A 26 -14.41 -4.27 17.55
N LYS A 27 -15.29 -3.86 18.49
CA LYS A 27 -14.89 -3.11 19.68
C LYS A 27 -13.87 -3.86 20.53
N ASN A 28 -13.90 -5.19 20.54
CA ASN A 28 -13.01 -6.04 21.34
C ASN A 28 -11.67 -6.38 20.61
N ASN A 29 -11.43 -5.81 19.44
CA ASN A 29 -10.19 -6.07 18.71
C ASN A 29 -8.97 -5.53 19.48
N ILE A 30 -8.06 -6.42 19.83
CA ILE A 30 -6.82 -6.10 20.59
C ILE A 30 -5.93 -5.12 19.81
N GLY A 31 -5.98 -5.13 18.48
CA GLY A 31 -5.28 -4.19 17.63
C GLY A 31 -5.59 -2.72 17.91
N LEU A 32 -6.74 -2.43 18.52
CA LEU A 32 -7.12 -1.07 18.93
C LEU A 32 -6.18 -0.50 20.00
N ILE A 33 -5.61 -1.35 20.88
CA ILE A 33 -4.62 -0.91 21.87
C ILE A 33 -3.36 -0.43 21.14
N SER A 34 -2.86 -1.22 20.20
CA SER A 34 -1.66 -0.87 19.40
C SER A 34 -1.90 0.39 18.57
N ALA A 35 -3.06 0.51 17.94
CA ALA A 35 -3.44 1.71 17.19
C ALA A 35 -3.47 2.97 18.08
N SER A 36 -4.04 2.85 19.29
CA SER A 36 -4.05 3.95 20.27
C SER A 36 -2.63 4.33 20.72
N MET A 37 -1.74 3.36 20.93
CA MET A 37 -0.35 3.63 21.32
C MET A 37 0.39 4.37 20.20
N ILE A 38 0.18 3.99 18.96
CA ILE A 38 0.76 4.69 17.80
C ILE A 38 0.25 6.13 17.73
N LEU A 39 -1.06 6.34 17.85
CA LEU A 39 -1.65 7.69 17.86
C LEU A 39 -1.12 8.55 19.00
N PHE A 40 -0.98 7.97 20.18
CA PHE A 40 -0.38 8.65 21.33
C PHE A 40 1.06 9.05 21.05
N TYR A 41 1.90 8.12 20.60
CA TYR A 41 3.28 8.40 20.24
C TYR A 41 3.41 9.50 19.18
N LEU A 42 2.57 9.46 18.14
CA LEU A 42 2.58 10.48 17.09
C LEU A 42 2.19 11.86 17.62
N LYS A 43 1.25 11.94 18.58
CA LYS A 43 0.87 13.21 19.24
C LYS A 43 2.02 13.76 20.08
N GLU A 44 2.71 12.92 20.85
CA GLU A 44 3.83 13.30 21.70
C GLU A 44 5.08 13.69 20.89
N SER A 45 5.34 13.05 19.76
CA SER A 45 6.50 13.31 18.90
C SER A 45 6.40 14.60 18.06
N HIS A 46 5.62 15.59 18.53
CA HIS A 46 5.44 16.92 17.90
C HIS A 46 4.85 16.93 16.49
N GLN A 47 4.22 15.87 16.06
CA GLN A 47 3.40 15.86 14.85
C GLN A 47 2.08 16.62 15.14
N LYS A 48 2.17 17.96 15.16
CA LYS A 48 1.09 18.88 15.60
C LYS A 48 -0.22 18.76 14.80
N LYS A 49 -0.22 18.09 13.63
CA LYS A 49 -1.42 17.91 12.81
C LYS A 49 -1.51 16.47 12.30
N LEU A 50 -2.28 15.65 13.00
CA LEU A 50 -2.62 14.28 12.58
C LEU A 50 -3.94 14.23 11.81
N SER A 51 -4.44 15.34 11.27
CA SER A 51 -5.70 15.42 10.54
C SER A 51 -5.72 14.56 9.26
N HIS A 52 -4.55 14.19 8.74
CA HIS A 52 -4.40 13.28 7.60
C HIS A 52 -4.64 11.81 7.98
N VAL A 53 -4.54 11.47 9.27
CA VAL A 53 -4.87 10.13 9.78
C VAL A 53 -6.37 10.12 10.07
N ASN A 54 -7.17 9.83 9.05
CA ASN A 54 -8.64 9.96 9.10
C ASN A 54 -9.38 8.63 9.04
N LYS A 55 -8.66 7.51 8.87
CA LYS A 55 -9.27 6.18 8.73
C LYS A 55 -8.46 5.12 9.47
N LEU A 56 -9.18 4.20 10.10
CA LEU A 56 -8.66 2.96 10.66
C LEU A 56 -9.13 1.81 9.76
N ILE A 57 -8.21 0.96 9.32
CA ILE A 57 -8.52 -0.18 8.45
C ILE A 57 -7.98 -1.44 9.11
N GLU A 58 -8.84 -2.44 9.25
CA GLU A 58 -8.41 -3.78 9.64
C GLU A 58 -7.85 -4.51 8.42
N ILE A 59 -6.59 -4.91 8.51
CA ILE A 59 -5.97 -5.73 7.46
C ILE A 59 -6.28 -7.19 7.78
N ASN A 60 -7.15 -7.81 6.99
CA ASN A 60 -7.45 -9.22 7.12
C ASN A 60 -6.33 -10.03 6.45
N ILE A 61 -5.44 -10.60 7.27
CA ILE A 61 -4.29 -11.38 6.80
C ILE A 61 -4.73 -12.79 6.33
N THR A 62 -5.95 -13.22 6.68
CA THR A 62 -6.45 -14.57 6.36
C THR A 62 -6.67 -14.81 4.86
N SER A 63 -6.68 -13.77 4.03
CA SER A 63 -6.80 -13.87 2.57
C SER A 63 -5.45 -14.05 1.85
N SER A 64 -4.35 -14.07 2.58
CA SER A 64 -3.01 -14.20 2.01
C SER A 64 -2.28 -15.39 2.62
N LEU A 65 -1.43 -16.04 1.82
CA LEU A 65 -0.48 -17.03 2.32
C LEU A 65 0.48 -16.35 3.30
N MET A 66 0.44 -16.80 4.55
CA MET A 66 1.34 -16.28 5.59
C MET A 66 2.75 -16.82 5.37
N MET A 67 3.65 -15.95 4.99
CA MET A 67 5.09 -16.21 4.99
C MET A 67 5.75 -15.38 6.07
N ASP A 68 6.50 -16.04 6.98
CA ASP A 68 7.28 -15.33 7.97
C ASP A 68 8.53 -14.68 7.35
N ARG A 69 9.21 -13.85 8.14
CA ARG A 69 10.43 -13.17 7.70
C ARG A 69 11.53 -14.15 7.28
N PHE A 70 11.62 -15.30 7.94
CA PHE A 70 12.63 -16.30 7.65
C PHE A 70 12.35 -16.99 6.32
N THR A 71 11.08 -17.31 6.04
CA THR A 71 10.64 -17.88 4.77
C THR A 71 10.95 -16.92 3.61
N VAL A 72 10.55 -15.64 3.72
CA VAL A 72 10.84 -14.61 2.70
C VAL A 72 12.35 -14.47 2.46
N SER A 73 13.15 -14.50 3.53
CA SER A 73 14.60 -14.44 3.44
C SER A 73 15.22 -15.69 2.86
N ASN A 74 14.75 -16.89 3.25
CA ASN A 74 15.31 -18.17 2.78
C ASN A 74 14.97 -18.43 1.30
N LEU A 75 13.82 -17.99 0.84
CA LEU A 75 13.43 -18.04 -0.57
C LEU A 75 14.07 -16.92 -1.41
N GLU A 76 14.89 -16.07 -0.80
CA GLU A 76 15.55 -14.93 -1.46
C GLU A 76 14.58 -14.08 -2.31
N ILE A 77 13.38 -13.85 -1.78
CA ILE A 77 12.32 -13.14 -2.50
C ILE A 77 12.71 -11.68 -2.76
N LEU A 78 13.17 -10.99 -1.71
CA LEU A 78 13.46 -9.55 -1.77
C LEU A 78 14.96 -9.23 -1.87
N HIS A 79 15.80 -10.08 -1.28
CA HIS A 79 17.25 -9.87 -1.20
C HIS A 79 17.97 -11.21 -1.36
N SER A 80 19.04 -11.24 -2.13
CA SER A 80 19.93 -12.39 -2.17
C SER A 80 20.77 -12.46 -0.89
N LYS A 81 21.05 -13.68 -0.44
CA LYS A 81 22.00 -13.95 0.67
C LYS A 81 23.43 -14.07 0.18
N ASN A 82 23.61 -14.39 -1.10
CA ASN A 82 24.92 -14.58 -1.70
C ASN A 82 25.45 -13.28 -2.27
N GLU A 83 26.72 -13.00 -2.06
CA GLU A 83 27.41 -11.88 -2.64
C GLU A 83 27.42 -12.02 -4.17
N GLY A 84 26.90 -11.03 -4.88
CA GLY A 84 26.71 -11.09 -6.36
C GLY A 84 25.50 -11.92 -6.82
N GLY A 85 24.73 -12.54 -5.92
CA GLY A 85 23.47 -13.20 -6.22
C GLY A 85 22.36 -12.23 -6.54
N LYS A 86 21.29 -12.72 -7.20
CA LYS A 86 20.08 -11.95 -7.49
C LYS A 86 18.88 -12.55 -6.77
N SER A 87 18.08 -11.68 -6.15
CA SER A 87 16.82 -12.08 -5.56
C SER A 87 15.74 -12.32 -6.63
N LEU A 88 14.67 -13.00 -6.25
CA LEU A 88 13.54 -13.24 -7.14
C LEU A 88 13.00 -11.93 -7.70
N ILE A 89 12.78 -10.92 -6.87
CA ILE A 89 12.25 -9.63 -7.31
C ILE A 89 13.16 -8.93 -8.32
N GLU A 90 14.50 -9.00 -8.15
CA GLU A 90 15.44 -8.38 -9.08
C GLU A 90 15.42 -9.02 -10.47
N ILE A 91 15.03 -10.29 -10.54
CA ILE A 91 14.91 -11.00 -11.83
C ILE A 91 13.60 -10.68 -12.52
N ILE A 92 12.48 -10.67 -11.78
CA ILE A 92 11.13 -10.58 -12.37
C ILE A 92 10.57 -9.17 -12.44
N ASP A 93 11.10 -8.20 -11.67
CA ASP A 93 10.58 -6.82 -11.69
C ASP A 93 10.92 -6.14 -13.02
N ARG A 94 9.94 -6.11 -13.90
CA ARG A 94 9.94 -5.39 -15.18
C ARG A 94 8.93 -4.25 -15.18
N THR A 95 8.41 -3.90 -14.02
CA THR A 95 7.42 -2.83 -13.89
C THR A 95 7.95 -1.50 -14.38
N LYS A 96 7.08 -0.69 -14.96
CA LYS A 96 7.42 0.62 -15.51
C LYS A 96 7.18 1.77 -14.55
N THR A 97 6.48 1.49 -13.44
CA THR A 97 6.13 2.51 -12.44
C THR A 97 6.59 2.10 -11.05
N ALA A 98 6.95 3.07 -10.22
CA ALA A 98 7.33 2.82 -8.83
C ALA A 98 6.18 2.19 -8.01
N MET A 99 4.93 2.56 -8.31
CA MET A 99 3.74 1.97 -7.70
C MET A 99 3.59 0.50 -8.09
N GLY A 100 3.82 0.16 -9.36
CA GLY A 100 3.80 -1.23 -9.84
C GLY A 100 4.87 -2.09 -9.16
N SER A 101 6.09 -1.59 -9.01
CA SER A 101 7.16 -2.30 -8.30
C SER A 101 6.80 -2.56 -6.83
N ARG A 102 6.22 -1.58 -6.14
CA ARG A 102 5.74 -1.77 -4.76
C ARG A 102 4.62 -2.81 -4.68
N LEU A 103 3.68 -2.78 -5.63
CA LEU A 103 2.59 -3.76 -5.69
C LEU A 103 3.13 -5.17 -5.94
N LEU A 104 4.05 -5.34 -6.87
CA LEU A 104 4.70 -6.63 -7.16
C LEU A 104 5.40 -7.19 -5.91
N ARG A 105 6.19 -6.36 -5.20
CA ARG A 105 6.82 -6.73 -3.93
C ARG A 105 5.81 -7.21 -2.91
N ARG A 106 4.70 -6.47 -2.78
CA ARG A 106 3.61 -6.84 -1.87
C ARG A 106 2.98 -8.18 -2.25
N TRP A 107 2.72 -8.41 -3.52
CA TRP A 107 2.12 -9.68 -3.99
C TRP A 107 3.04 -10.87 -3.77
N LEU A 108 4.35 -10.69 -3.92
CA LEU A 108 5.34 -11.73 -3.65
C LEU A 108 5.45 -12.07 -2.16
N CYS A 109 5.37 -11.07 -1.28
CA CYS A 109 5.45 -11.29 0.17
C CYS A 109 4.13 -11.77 0.78
N PHE A 110 3.01 -11.42 0.16
CA PHE A 110 1.65 -11.74 0.62
C PHE A 110 0.82 -12.29 -0.55
N PRO A 111 1.15 -13.50 -1.04
CA PRO A 111 0.41 -14.11 -2.14
C PRO A 111 -1.05 -14.34 -1.73
N SER A 112 -2.00 -14.05 -2.62
CA SER A 112 -3.40 -14.34 -2.37
C SER A 112 -3.64 -15.85 -2.34
N ILE A 113 -4.50 -16.33 -1.43
CA ILE A 113 -5.02 -17.69 -1.41
C ILE A 113 -6.47 -17.76 -1.93
N ASP A 114 -7.06 -16.61 -2.24
CA ASP A 114 -8.39 -16.52 -2.81
C ASP A 114 -8.34 -16.85 -4.31
N ILE A 115 -8.93 -17.98 -4.66
CA ILE A 115 -8.99 -18.49 -6.06
C ILE A 115 -9.71 -17.50 -6.97
N ILE A 116 -10.74 -16.82 -6.49
CA ILE A 116 -11.52 -15.86 -7.28
C ILE A 116 -10.62 -14.68 -7.64
N GLU A 117 -9.90 -14.15 -6.66
CA GLU A 117 -8.95 -13.05 -6.87
C GLU A 117 -7.80 -13.46 -7.80
N ILE A 118 -7.26 -14.67 -7.65
CA ILE A 118 -6.18 -15.20 -8.50
C ILE A 118 -6.66 -15.31 -9.95
N ASN A 119 -7.83 -15.92 -10.17
CA ASN A 119 -8.39 -16.07 -11.51
C ASN A 119 -8.72 -14.73 -12.18
N LYS A 120 -9.20 -13.76 -11.40
CA LYS A 120 -9.41 -12.39 -11.88
C LYS A 120 -8.11 -11.75 -12.34
N ARG A 121 -7.02 -11.93 -11.61
CA ARG A 121 -5.69 -11.43 -12.01
C ARG A 121 -5.21 -12.10 -13.29
N TYR A 122 -5.40 -13.40 -13.42
CA TYR A 122 -5.03 -14.14 -14.63
C TYR A 122 -5.82 -13.66 -15.85
N SER A 123 -7.13 -13.48 -15.75
CA SER A 123 -7.94 -13.00 -16.86
C SER A 123 -7.50 -11.60 -17.34
N ILE A 124 -7.14 -10.70 -16.42
CA ILE A 124 -6.60 -9.39 -16.77
C ILE A 124 -5.26 -9.50 -17.49
N VAL A 125 -4.37 -10.39 -17.01
CA VAL A 125 -3.06 -10.61 -17.66
C VAL A 125 -3.23 -11.20 -19.07
N ASP A 126 -4.15 -12.14 -19.26
CA ASP A 126 -4.43 -12.73 -20.56
C ASP A 126 -4.97 -11.68 -21.54
N GLU A 127 -5.93 -10.86 -21.10
CA GLU A 127 -6.46 -9.77 -21.90
C GLU A 127 -5.37 -8.74 -22.30
N LEU A 128 -4.52 -8.36 -21.37
CA LEU A 128 -3.41 -7.45 -21.64
C LEU A 128 -2.38 -8.07 -22.59
N LYS A 129 -2.12 -9.36 -22.46
CA LYS A 129 -1.19 -10.08 -23.33
C LYS A 129 -1.69 -10.15 -24.76
N GLU A 130 -2.97 -10.39 -24.96
CA GLU A 130 -3.57 -10.48 -26.30
C GLU A 130 -3.66 -9.12 -27.00
N ASN A 131 -4.02 -8.07 -26.27
CA ASN A 131 -4.37 -6.79 -26.86
C ASN A 131 -3.29 -5.72 -26.79
N TYR A 132 -2.38 -5.77 -25.79
CA TYR A 132 -1.53 -4.62 -25.47
C TYR A 132 -0.03 -4.93 -25.32
N ILE A 133 0.38 -6.19 -25.19
CA ILE A 133 1.81 -6.49 -24.86
C ILE A 133 2.78 -6.06 -25.96
N ASN A 134 2.30 -5.98 -27.20
CA ASN A 134 3.07 -5.56 -28.36
C ASN A 134 2.82 -4.09 -28.75
N ASN A 135 2.12 -3.34 -27.93
CA ASN A 135 1.84 -1.94 -28.19
C ASN A 135 2.86 -1.07 -27.43
N ASP A 136 3.91 -0.66 -28.14
CA ASP A 136 4.97 0.19 -27.59
C ASP A 136 4.44 1.53 -27.08
N GLU A 137 3.39 2.05 -27.71
CA GLU A 137 2.74 3.29 -27.27
C GLU A 137 2.08 3.09 -25.89
N PHE A 138 1.35 2.00 -25.70
CA PHE A 138 0.73 1.67 -24.40
C PHE A 138 1.80 1.52 -23.30
N VAL A 139 2.88 0.78 -23.59
CA VAL A 139 4.00 0.59 -22.66
C VAL A 139 4.70 1.92 -22.36
N SER A 140 4.88 2.78 -23.35
CA SER A 140 5.55 4.08 -23.19
C SER A 140 4.76 5.04 -22.29
N GLN A 141 3.42 4.95 -22.31
CA GLN A 141 2.56 5.77 -21.45
C GLN A 141 2.78 5.47 -19.96
N PHE A 142 3.04 4.22 -19.58
CA PHE A 142 3.38 3.90 -18.18
C PHE A 142 4.66 4.58 -17.72
N ASN A 143 5.65 4.79 -18.58
CA ASN A 143 6.88 5.48 -18.23
C ASN A 143 6.66 6.97 -17.89
N SER A 144 5.56 7.56 -18.37
CA SER A 144 5.22 8.95 -18.11
C SER A 144 4.37 9.13 -16.84
N ILE A 145 3.90 8.04 -16.23
CA ILE A 145 3.15 8.09 -14.97
C ILE A 145 4.11 8.29 -13.81
N SER A 146 3.98 9.43 -13.15
CA SER A 146 4.72 9.75 -11.94
C SER A 146 4.25 8.93 -10.73
N ASP A 147 5.07 8.89 -9.68
CA ASP A 147 4.69 8.24 -8.42
C ASP A 147 3.61 9.04 -7.69
N ILE A 148 2.35 8.76 -8.04
CA ILE A 148 1.16 9.46 -7.53
C ILE A 148 1.07 9.33 -6.01
N GLU A 149 1.32 8.13 -5.45
CA GLU A 149 1.25 7.89 -4.00
C GLU A 149 2.24 8.77 -3.24
N ARG A 150 3.46 8.89 -3.76
CA ARG A 150 4.50 9.73 -3.17
C ARG A 150 4.18 11.21 -3.27
N ILE A 151 3.65 11.66 -4.41
CA ILE A 151 3.26 13.07 -4.58
C ILE A 151 2.09 13.42 -3.66
N VAL A 152 1.08 12.56 -3.57
CA VAL A 152 -0.06 12.76 -2.66
C VAL A 152 0.41 12.78 -1.20
N SER A 153 1.34 11.90 -0.82
CA SER A 153 1.93 11.93 0.53
C SER A 153 2.66 13.24 0.82
N LYS A 154 3.40 13.80 -0.16
CA LYS A 154 4.03 15.11 -0.01
C LYS A 154 2.99 16.23 0.10
N LEU A 155 1.90 16.14 -0.67
CA LEU A 155 0.82 17.12 -0.66
C LEU A 155 0.17 17.22 0.73
N ILE A 156 -0.17 16.07 1.32
CA ILE A 156 -0.76 15.98 2.66
C ILE A 156 0.17 16.62 3.71
N ASN A 157 1.47 16.45 3.54
CA ASN A 157 2.49 16.99 4.45
C ASN A 157 2.93 18.42 4.12
N PHE A 158 2.28 19.11 3.17
CA PHE A 158 2.63 20.46 2.71
C PHE A 158 4.10 20.60 2.24
N LYS A 159 4.67 19.53 1.67
CA LYS A 159 6.05 19.46 1.16
C LYS A 159 6.11 19.36 -0.37
N THR A 160 5.02 19.62 -1.05
CA THR A 160 4.92 19.60 -2.52
C THR A 160 5.52 20.87 -3.13
N ASN A 161 6.16 20.72 -4.29
CA ASN A 161 6.55 21.83 -5.14
C ASN A 161 5.61 21.94 -6.36
N PRO A 162 5.60 23.05 -7.10
CA PRO A 162 4.74 23.21 -8.28
C PRO A 162 4.97 22.14 -9.37
N ARG A 163 6.20 21.64 -9.51
CA ARG A 163 6.51 20.57 -10.48
C ARG A 163 5.86 19.25 -10.10
N ASP A 164 5.81 18.92 -8.80
CA ASP A 164 5.09 17.73 -8.30
C ASP A 164 3.59 17.80 -8.68
N LEU A 165 2.97 18.98 -8.59
CA LEU A 165 1.55 19.18 -8.95
C LEU A 165 1.30 19.04 -10.45
N ILE A 166 2.19 19.56 -11.29
CA ILE A 166 2.11 19.38 -12.75
C ILE A 166 2.24 17.89 -13.09
N SER A 167 3.21 17.20 -12.50
CA SER A 167 3.42 15.76 -12.71
C SER A 167 2.20 14.94 -12.28
N LEU A 168 1.58 15.31 -11.15
CA LEU A 168 0.33 14.69 -10.69
C LEU A 168 -0.79 14.90 -11.71
N SER A 169 -1.01 16.14 -12.15
CA SER A 169 -2.04 16.49 -13.13
C SER A 169 -1.88 15.70 -14.43
N ASN A 170 -0.66 15.61 -14.96
CA ASN A 170 -0.37 14.86 -16.17
C ASN A 170 -0.64 13.36 -15.99
N SER A 171 -0.22 12.78 -14.86
CA SER A 171 -0.46 11.36 -14.55
C SER A 171 -1.95 11.04 -14.42
N LEU A 172 -2.74 11.92 -13.81
CA LEU A 172 -4.20 11.75 -13.68
C LEU A 172 -4.90 11.87 -15.03
N LYS A 173 -4.47 12.78 -15.91
CA LYS A 173 -5.02 12.89 -17.28
C LYS A 173 -4.81 11.60 -18.06
N LEU A 174 -3.61 10.99 -17.98
CA LEU A 174 -3.34 9.73 -18.64
C LEU A 174 -4.23 8.60 -18.11
N SER A 175 -4.46 8.54 -16.80
CA SER A 175 -5.35 7.57 -16.18
C SER A 175 -6.82 7.71 -16.65
N LEU A 176 -7.30 8.93 -16.89
CA LEU A 176 -8.67 9.19 -17.32
C LEU A 176 -8.92 8.91 -18.81
N ILE A 177 -7.88 8.89 -19.64
CA ILE A 177 -8.01 8.60 -21.09
C ILE A 177 -8.22 7.10 -21.33
N HIS A 178 -7.87 6.26 -20.35
CA HIS A 178 -7.90 4.78 -20.45
C HIS A 178 -9.03 4.12 -19.61
N ILE A 179 -9.95 4.89 -19.04
CA ILE A 179 -11.21 4.43 -18.46
C ILE A 179 -12.34 4.62 -19.45
#